data_7de68bf52855b067a6481114dde5b816
#
_entry.id   7de68bf52855b067a6481114dde5b816
#
_cell.length_a   1.000
_cell.length_b   1.000
_cell.length_c   1.000
_cell.angle_alpha   90.00
_cell.angle_beta   90.00
_cell.angle_gamma   90.00
#
_symmetry.space_group_name_H-M   'P 1'
#
loop_
_entity.id
_entity.type
_entity.pdbx_description
1 polymer ?
#
loop_
_entity_poly.entity_id
_entity_poly.type
_entity_poly.pdbx_seq_one_letter_code
_entity_poly.pdbx_strand_id
1 'polypeptide(L)'
;MSPKPDVVVFTALGKESNAVLDHLDGPLAEHEVRGALFELGGFTGERATWRVACHETGEGNAAAAALVERAVTEFEPRYIFFVGVAGGLKDVKLCDVVAARHIYDYERGKDEEDGFRARITTHLSTFDLVQRAQSVARSDGWRRRIRSPLPDPDLTPNAYVKPLASGSKVVAHERSATAKLLAQHCGDALAVEMEGHGFLQAEYINAGVSALVVRGVSDLLSDKGEDNDTVWQPAASRCAAAFTFEVLAKLPAPPPRRQGLGDSVREIRRTRQSTGQATIGFGPDHTAVVIGGDGSIERWDLKSNEPLPGAPGGAELRLGHQAVASSFRHSVAIARRTSLELVHFVGTSGEHRRHSVPLDRDEFLVTSGGAVVATHDTRRLAVRDFDDGRILRELPCPQGLAASAISADASVAAMATSNRVFVHRPNASTVELDIRNRLGLLKLGCWLGVSPSGRYVACATFRELRVWRIADQSVVLHREFSGQESVDGLGAQGMRLLCTDEGRVLWLRRGLLSQVTDRPEIRHLEQAGRYDDFAVHPDGNLLAAVSATDLVRVWEWNG
;
A
#
# COMPACT_ATOMS: atom_id res chain seq x y z
N MET A 1 22.03 -8.61 -6.40
CA MET A 1 21.54 -7.85 -5.23
C MET A 1 21.36 -8.79 -4.07
N SER A 2 21.81 -8.44 -2.87
CA SER A 2 21.50 -9.25 -1.67
C SER A 2 19.99 -9.25 -1.45
N PRO A 3 19.39 -10.40 -1.10
CA PRO A 3 17.94 -10.45 -0.92
C PRO A 3 17.48 -9.53 0.21
N LYS A 4 16.38 -8.79 0.02
CA LYS A 4 15.81 -7.81 0.97
C LYS A 4 15.43 -8.47 2.31
N PRO A 5 15.52 -7.78 3.48
CA PRO A 5 15.08 -8.32 4.76
C PRO A 5 13.55 -8.50 4.81
N ASP A 6 13.10 -9.56 5.51
CA ASP A 6 11.68 -9.85 5.71
C ASP A 6 11.11 -9.07 6.91
N VAL A 7 12.01 -8.69 7.81
CA VAL A 7 11.71 -8.03 9.08
C VAL A 7 12.64 -6.83 9.25
N VAL A 8 12.10 -5.71 9.69
CA VAL A 8 12.91 -4.56 10.14
C VAL A 8 12.59 -4.30 11.61
N VAL A 9 13.64 -4.24 12.42
CA VAL A 9 13.57 -3.87 13.83
C VAL A 9 14.16 -2.49 14.01
N PHE A 10 13.38 -1.58 14.57
CA PHE A 10 13.82 -0.24 14.94
C PHE A 10 14.05 -0.16 16.44
N THR A 11 15.03 0.64 16.80
CA THR A 11 15.37 0.95 18.19
C THR A 11 15.68 2.44 18.30
N ALA A 12 15.61 3.02 19.50
CA ALA A 12 15.94 4.42 19.71
C ALA A 12 17.40 4.62 20.16
N LEU A 13 17.95 3.64 20.88
CA LEU A 13 19.25 3.75 21.57
C LEU A 13 20.18 2.59 21.17
N GLY A 14 21.51 2.85 21.17
CA GLY A 14 22.52 1.83 20.87
C GLY A 14 22.47 0.59 21.78
N LYS A 15 22.10 0.75 23.05
CA LYS A 15 21.93 -0.38 23.98
C LYS A 15 20.72 -1.26 23.61
N GLU A 16 19.70 -0.70 23.00
CA GLU A 16 18.54 -1.43 22.47
C GLU A 16 18.92 -2.15 21.18
N SER A 17 19.66 -1.46 20.28
CA SER A 17 20.20 -2.06 19.06
C SER A 17 21.07 -3.27 19.38
N ASN A 18 22.02 -3.14 20.31
CA ASN A 18 22.86 -4.25 20.74
C ASN A 18 22.06 -5.45 21.25
N ALA A 19 21.00 -5.20 22.05
CA ALA A 19 20.13 -6.26 22.52
C ALA A 19 19.37 -6.99 21.39
N VAL A 20 19.02 -6.29 20.31
CA VAL A 20 18.40 -6.87 19.10
C VAL A 20 19.45 -7.65 18.30
N LEU A 21 20.62 -7.06 18.05
CA LEU A 21 21.69 -7.67 17.25
C LEU A 21 22.23 -8.96 17.87
N ASP A 22 22.24 -9.08 19.20
CA ASP A 22 22.61 -10.30 19.93
C ASP A 22 21.74 -11.52 19.56
N HIS A 23 20.59 -11.34 18.97
CA HIS A 23 19.71 -12.41 18.49
C HIS A 23 19.92 -12.80 17.04
N LEU A 24 20.72 -12.06 16.28
CA LEU A 24 20.95 -12.34 14.87
C LEU A 24 22.06 -13.36 14.67
N ASP A 25 21.86 -14.25 13.72
CA ASP A 25 22.79 -15.31 13.34
C ASP A 25 23.77 -14.81 12.27
N GLY A 26 25.03 -15.25 12.36
CA GLY A 26 26.07 -15.03 11.33
C GLY A 26 26.73 -13.65 11.42
N PRO A 27 27.62 -13.35 10.47
CA PRO A 27 28.22 -12.02 10.38
C PRO A 27 27.17 -11.01 9.93
N LEU A 28 27.12 -9.87 10.60
CA LEU A 28 26.24 -8.78 10.22
C LEU A 28 26.77 -8.10 8.95
N ALA A 29 25.87 -7.73 8.06
CA ALA A 29 26.17 -6.96 6.86
C ALA A 29 25.54 -5.56 6.99
N GLU A 30 26.29 -4.54 6.60
CA GLU A 30 25.78 -3.18 6.56
C GLU A 30 25.08 -2.88 5.23
N HIS A 31 23.98 -2.16 5.30
CA HIS A 31 23.24 -1.69 4.14
C HIS A 31 22.81 -0.23 4.34
N GLU A 32 23.26 0.64 3.46
CA GLU A 32 22.94 2.06 3.55
C GLU A 32 21.73 2.41 2.66
N VAL A 33 20.75 3.08 3.24
CA VAL A 33 19.57 3.59 2.55
C VAL A 33 19.48 5.10 2.74
N ARG A 34 19.85 5.86 1.73
CA ARG A 34 19.79 7.34 1.75
C ARG A 34 20.43 7.93 3.01
N GLY A 35 21.59 7.43 3.40
CA GLY A 35 22.34 7.86 4.58
C GLY A 35 21.89 7.21 5.91
N ALA A 36 20.87 6.37 5.93
CA ALA A 36 20.52 5.55 7.10
C ALA A 36 21.20 4.18 7.00
N LEU A 37 21.94 3.79 8.04
CA LEU A 37 22.67 2.55 8.08
C LEU A 37 21.82 1.46 8.76
N PHE A 38 21.64 0.33 8.08
CA PHE A 38 20.96 -0.85 8.58
C PHE A 38 21.94 -2.01 8.75
N GLU A 39 21.84 -2.71 9.85
CA GLU A 39 22.61 -3.92 10.12
C GLU A 39 21.75 -5.14 9.84
N LEU A 40 22.19 -5.99 8.91
CA LEU A 40 21.44 -7.14 8.41
C LEU A 40 22.04 -8.44 8.94
N GLY A 41 21.18 -9.33 9.43
CA GLY A 41 21.55 -10.67 9.87
C GLY A 41 20.43 -11.68 9.65
N GLY A 42 20.72 -12.95 9.91
CA GLY A 42 19.72 -14.02 9.92
C GLY A 42 19.10 -14.20 11.30
N PHE A 43 17.93 -14.79 11.36
CA PHE A 43 17.34 -15.32 12.59
C PHE A 43 16.59 -16.61 12.30
N THR A 44 17.00 -17.70 12.95
CA THR A 44 16.36 -19.00 12.80
C THR A 44 15.30 -19.18 13.88
N GLY A 45 14.03 -19.10 13.47
CA GLY A 45 12.88 -19.34 14.32
C GLY A 45 12.40 -20.79 14.29
N GLU A 46 11.30 -21.09 15.01
CA GLU A 46 10.71 -22.43 15.04
C GLU A 46 10.07 -22.85 13.69
N ARG A 47 9.63 -21.90 12.91
CA ARG A 47 8.84 -22.12 11.69
C ARG A 47 9.49 -21.61 10.42
N ALA A 48 10.46 -20.71 10.54
CA ALA A 48 11.12 -20.08 9.41
C ALA A 48 12.47 -19.50 9.79
N THR A 49 13.34 -19.37 8.80
CA THR A 49 14.52 -18.50 8.90
C THR A 49 14.16 -17.12 8.32
N TRP A 50 14.45 -16.10 9.09
CA TRP A 50 14.13 -14.71 8.80
C TRP A 50 15.39 -13.94 8.44
N ARG A 51 15.26 -13.01 7.53
CA ARG A 51 16.26 -11.98 7.28
C ARG A 51 15.81 -10.72 7.98
N VAL A 52 16.60 -10.27 8.92
CA VAL A 52 16.27 -9.15 9.80
C VAL A 52 17.24 -8.02 9.52
N ALA A 53 16.71 -6.80 9.38
CA ALA A 53 17.48 -5.57 9.43
C ALA A 53 17.20 -4.85 10.74
N CYS A 54 18.23 -4.29 11.36
CA CYS A 54 18.15 -3.47 12.56
C CYS A 54 18.60 -2.04 12.22
N HIS A 55 17.92 -1.04 12.78
CA HIS A 55 18.29 0.37 12.62
C HIS A 55 17.99 1.17 13.89
N GLU A 56 18.98 1.97 14.31
CA GLU A 56 18.85 2.92 15.41
C GLU A 56 18.31 4.25 14.88
N THR A 57 17.09 4.64 15.33
CA THR A 57 16.42 5.85 14.84
C THR A 57 16.85 7.13 15.57
N GLY A 58 17.44 6.99 16.76
CA GLY A 58 17.46 8.04 17.76
C GLY A 58 16.08 8.24 18.40
N GLU A 59 16.02 9.14 19.36
CA GLU A 59 14.81 9.41 20.14
C GLU A 59 13.79 10.27 19.38
N GLY A 60 12.51 9.96 19.58
CA GLY A 60 11.38 10.80 19.21
C GLY A 60 10.57 10.34 18.00
N ASN A 61 9.27 10.61 18.09
CA ASN A 61 8.24 10.14 17.15
C ASN A 61 8.47 10.57 15.70
N ALA A 62 9.02 11.78 15.46
CA ALA A 62 9.24 12.29 14.10
C ALA A 62 10.38 11.54 13.38
N ALA A 63 11.49 11.25 14.08
CA ALA A 63 12.59 10.48 13.53
C ALA A 63 12.16 9.05 13.23
N ALA A 64 11.47 8.40 14.18
CA ALA A 64 10.90 7.07 14.00
C ALA A 64 10.02 6.99 12.75
N ALA A 65 9.06 7.92 12.58
CA ALA A 65 8.15 7.93 11.43
C ALA A 65 8.91 8.04 10.08
N ALA A 66 9.89 8.96 10.00
CA ALA A 66 10.65 9.19 8.76
C ALA A 66 11.51 7.97 8.37
N LEU A 67 12.11 7.30 9.35
CA LEU A 67 12.98 6.15 9.11
C LEU A 67 12.19 4.87 8.82
N VAL A 68 11.01 4.71 9.42
CA VAL A 68 10.07 3.64 9.05
C VAL A 68 9.63 3.78 7.59
N GLU A 69 9.22 4.97 7.16
CA GLU A 69 8.85 5.21 5.75
C GLU A 69 9.97 4.85 4.80
N ARG A 70 11.21 5.26 5.14
CA ARG A 70 12.40 4.95 4.34
C ARG A 70 12.67 3.46 4.23
N ALA A 71 12.60 2.73 5.35
CA ALA A 71 12.84 1.29 5.39
C ALA A 71 11.73 0.50 4.70
N VAL A 72 10.47 0.88 4.86
CA VAL A 72 9.35 0.23 4.19
C VAL A 72 9.45 0.40 2.69
N THR A 73 9.78 1.59 2.22
CA THR A 73 9.96 1.86 0.78
C THR A 73 11.12 1.05 0.18
N GLU A 74 12.25 0.92 0.90
CA GLU A 74 13.44 0.22 0.37
C GLU A 74 13.32 -1.28 0.45
N PHE A 75 12.95 -1.79 1.63
CA PHE A 75 13.04 -3.22 1.92
C PHE A 75 11.75 -3.98 1.69
N GLU A 76 10.60 -3.31 1.70
CA GLU A 76 9.29 -3.95 1.61
C GLU A 76 9.13 -5.08 2.64
N PRO A 77 9.41 -4.80 3.94
CA PRO A 77 9.38 -5.83 4.94
C PRO A 77 7.95 -6.29 5.20
N ARG A 78 7.79 -7.55 5.58
CA ARG A 78 6.50 -8.07 6.02
C ARG A 78 6.14 -7.61 7.41
N TYR A 79 7.15 -7.56 8.29
CA TYR A 79 7.00 -7.19 9.69
C TYR A 79 7.95 -6.07 10.06
N ILE A 80 7.45 -5.12 10.84
CA ILE A 80 8.27 -4.11 11.49
C ILE A 80 8.02 -4.16 13.00
N PHE A 81 9.09 -4.05 13.76
CA PHE A 81 9.04 -3.98 15.21
C PHE A 81 9.74 -2.72 15.69
N PHE A 82 9.21 -2.07 16.71
CA PHE A 82 9.96 -1.09 17.46
C PHE A 82 10.26 -1.67 18.84
N VAL A 83 11.54 -1.94 19.10
CA VAL A 83 12.01 -2.62 20.31
C VAL A 83 12.84 -1.66 21.13
N GLY A 84 12.49 -1.49 22.40
CA GLY A 84 13.21 -0.57 23.26
C GLY A 84 12.74 -0.62 24.71
N VAL A 85 13.02 0.45 25.44
CA VAL A 85 12.66 0.60 26.85
C VAL A 85 11.53 1.61 27.06
N ALA A 86 10.92 1.57 28.23
CA ALA A 86 9.86 2.49 28.65
C ALA A 86 9.85 2.69 30.16
N GLY A 87 9.36 3.83 30.61
CA GLY A 87 9.06 4.08 32.01
C GLY A 87 7.73 3.44 32.43
N GLY A 88 7.75 2.61 33.46
CA GLY A 88 6.56 1.96 34.00
C GLY A 88 5.64 2.95 34.71
N LEU A 89 4.34 2.92 34.37
CA LEU A 89 3.31 3.78 34.97
C LEU A 89 2.64 3.11 36.16
N LYS A 90 2.23 1.86 35.99
CA LYS A 90 1.51 1.08 37.02
C LYS A 90 1.54 -0.40 36.67
N ASP A 91 1.32 -1.25 37.68
CA ASP A 91 1.11 -2.70 37.54
C ASP A 91 2.23 -3.46 36.81
N VAL A 92 3.45 -2.88 36.76
CA VAL A 92 4.66 -3.47 36.16
C VAL A 92 5.84 -3.34 37.09
N LYS A 93 6.86 -4.18 36.84
CA LYS A 93 8.15 -4.20 37.53
C LYS A 93 9.28 -3.95 36.54
N LEU A 94 10.46 -3.66 37.05
CA LEU A 94 11.67 -3.57 36.21
C LEU A 94 11.87 -4.86 35.42
N CYS A 95 12.28 -4.71 34.16
CA CYS A 95 12.43 -5.77 33.16
C CYS A 95 11.14 -6.47 32.70
N ASP A 96 9.96 -6.13 33.22
CA ASP A 96 8.70 -6.55 32.61
C ASP A 96 8.61 -6.04 31.18
N VAL A 97 7.94 -6.81 30.31
CA VAL A 97 7.78 -6.47 28.89
C VAL A 97 6.34 -6.07 28.60
N VAL A 98 6.15 -4.97 27.92
CA VAL A 98 4.84 -4.53 27.41
C VAL A 98 4.87 -4.49 25.89
N ALA A 99 4.14 -5.41 25.27
CA ALA A 99 3.82 -5.34 23.85
C ALA A 99 2.56 -4.50 23.65
N ALA A 100 2.66 -3.47 22.84
CA ALA A 100 1.57 -2.52 22.67
C ALA A 100 0.40 -3.15 21.92
N ARG A 101 -0.77 -3.25 22.56
CA ARG A 101 -2.03 -3.49 21.85
C ARG A 101 -2.41 -2.27 21.01
N HIS A 102 -2.22 -1.10 21.61
CA HIS A 102 -2.35 0.20 20.99
C HIS A 102 -1.52 1.23 21.77
N ILE A 103 -1.32 2.38 21.15
CA ILE A 103 -0.54 3.47 21.73
C ILE A 103 -1.41 4.72 21.77
N TYR A 104 -1.43 5.39 22.91
CA TYR A 104 -2.04 6.70 23.09
C TYR A 104 -1.04 7.80 22.75
N ASP A 105 -1.36 8.64 21.75
CA ASP A 105 -0.75 9.96 21.55
C ASP A 105 -1.39 10.95 22.51
N TYR A 106 -0.74 11.18 23.64
CA TYR A 106 -1.32 11.97 24.74
C TYR A 106 -0.96 13.47 24.69
N GLU A 107 -0.01 13.87 23.87
CA GLU A 107 0.40 15.27 23.77
C GLU A 107 -0.45 16.10 22.81
N ARG A 108 -1.30 15.46 22.04
CA ARG A 108 -2.23 16.15 21.16
C ARG A 108 -3.38 16.73 21.97
N GLY A 109 -3.64 18.02 21.79
CA GLY A 109 -4.70 18.69 22.53
C GLY A 109 -4.91 20.13 22.13
N LYS A 110 -5.67 20.83 22.96
CA LYS A 110 -5.90 22.27 22.87
C LYS A 110 -5.40 22.90 24.15
N ASP A 111 -4.56 23.91 24.03
CA ASP A 111 -4.15 24.73 25.16
C ASP A 111 -5.17 25.85 25.33
N GLU A 112 -5.84 25.88 26.47
CA GLU A 112 -6.89 26.85 26.83
C GLU A 112 -6.46 27.61 28.07
N GLU A 113 -7.14 28.75 28.36
CA GLU A 113 -6.82 29.60 29.52
C GLU A 113 -6.85 28.80 30.84
N ASP A 114 -7.76 27.82 30.94
CA ASP A 114 -7.93 26.95 32.12
C ASP A 114 -6.94 25.76 32.14
N GLY A 115 -6.10 25.59 31.12
CA GLY A 115 -5.14 24.50 30.98
C GLY A 115 -5.29 23.65 29.74
N PHE A 116 -4.45 22.62 29.64
CA PHE A 116 -4.40 21.74 28.49
C PHE A 116 -5.57 20.74 28.47
N ARG A 117 -6.33 20.72 27.37
CA ARG A 117 -7.39 19.74 27.09
C ARG A 117 -6.88 18.70 26.08
N ALA A 118 -6.61 17.50 26.56
CA ALA A 118 -6.13 16.40 25.74
C ALA A 118 -7.17 16.00 24.68
N ARG A 119 -6.68 15.76 23.43
CA ARG A 119 -7.41 15.16 22.30
C ARG A 119 -6.66 13.92 21.86
N ILE A 120 -6.70 12.91 22.70
CA ILE A 120 -5.91 11.70 22.55
C ILE A 120 -6.30 10.97 21.27
N THR A 121 -5.32 10.63 20.46
CA THR A 121 -5.48 9.70 19.35
C THR A 121 -4.90 8.34 19.73
N THR A 122 -5.42 7.29 19.09
CA THR A 122 -5.02 5.91 19.39
C THR A 122 -4.54 5.26 18.10
N HIS A 123 -3.36 4.66 18.15
CA HIS A 123 -2.76 3.90 17.05
C HIS A 123 -2.69 2.43 17.44
N LEU A 124 -3.27 1.56 16.61
CA LEU A 124 -3.35 0.12 16.86
C LEU A 124 -2.12 -0.58 16.30
N SER A 125 -1.54 -1.51 17.05
CA SER A 125 -0.65 -2.51 16.47
C SER A 125 -1.45 -3.52 15.65
N THR A 126 -0.80 -4.15 14.68
CA THR A 126 -1.47 -5.06 13.74
C THR A 126 -2.01 -6.30 14.46
N PHE A 127 -3.24 -6.69 14.15
CA PHE A 127 -3.99 -7.72 14.88
C PHE A 127 -3.27 -9.07 14.96
N ASP A 128 -2.66 -9.55 13.88
CA ASP A 128 -1.96 -10.83 13.82
C ASP A 128 -0.75 -10.86 14.78
N LEU A 129 0.03 -9.78 14.84
CA LEU A 129 1.15 -9.65 15.78
C LEU A 129 0.67 -9.53 17.23
N VAL A 130 -0.42 -8.79 17.48
CA VAL A 130 -1.04 -8.72 18.82
C VAL A 130 -1.49 -10.10 19.30
N GLN A 131 -2.15 -10.90 18.45
CA GLN A 131 -2.57 -12.26 18.77
C GLN A 131 -1.36 -13.17 19.07
N ARG A 132 -0.29 -13.05 18.29
CA ARG A 132 0.95 -13.80 18.52
C ARG A 132 1.63 -13.38 19.83
N ALA A 133 1.73 -12.08 20.07
CA ALA A 133 2.27 -11.55 21.32
C ALA A 133 1.49 -12.03 22.55
N GLN A 134 0.15 -12.06 22.48
CA GLN A 134 -0.70 -12.61 23.55
C GLN A 134 -0.43 -14.10 23.79
N SER A 135 -0.20 -14.88 22.74
CA SER A 135 0.15 -16.30 22.87
C SER A 135 1.52 -16.49 23.54
N VAL A 136 2.51 -15.67 23.17
CA VAL A 136 3.86 -15.70 23.75
C VAL A 136 3.85 -15.24 25.22
N ALA A 137 3.11 -14.18 25.55
CA ALA A 137 3.02 -13.64 26.90
C ALA A 137 2.45 -14.64 27.94
N ARG A 138 1.62 -15.60 27.49
CA ARG A 138 1.10 -16.68 28.36
C ARG A 138 2.08 -17.81 28.63
N SER A 139 3.25 -17.78 28.01
CA SER A 139 4.26 -18.85 28.14
C SER A 139 5.58 -18.29 28.65
N ASP A 140 6.37 -19.15 29.30
CA ASP A 140 7.69 -18.78 29.83
C ASP A 140 8.82 -18.94 28.81
N GLY A 141 8.49 -19.37 27.59
CA GLY A 141 9.47 -19.71 26.54
C GLY A 141 10.37 -18.55 26.16
N TRP A 142 9.82 -17.35 26.10
CA TRP A 142 10.55 -16.15 25.71
C TRP A 142 11.68 -15.77 26.70
N ARG A 143 11.52 -16.08 28.01
CA ARG A 143 12.55 -15.78 29.01
C ARG A 143 13.86 -16.54 28.75
N ARG A 144 13.78 -17.73 28.13
CA ARG A 144 14.97 -18.51 27.75
C ARG A 144 15.81 -17.85 26.65
N ARG A 145 15.23 -16.87 25.94
CA ARG A 145 15.94 -16.07 24.94
C ARG A 145 16.64 -14.86 25.53
N ILE A 146 16.47 -14.54 26.81
CA ILE A 146 17.18 -13.43 27.44
C ILE A 146 18.67 -13.71 27.37
N ARG A 147 19.39 -12.90 26.63
CA ARG A 147 20.82 -12.97 26.48
C ARG A 147 21.48 -12.32 27.71
N SER A 148 22.36 -12.99 28.37
CA SER A 148 23.04 -12.59 29.61
C SER A 148 22.12 -12.51 30.85
N PRO A 149 22.64 -12.74 32.05
CA PRO A 149 21.90 -12.66 33.31
C PRO A 149 21.32 -11.27 33.56
N LEU A 150 20.19 -11.25 34.24
CA LEU A 150 19.60 -10.01 34.74
C LEU A 150 20.37 -9.49 35.95
N PRO A 151 20.33 -8.18 36.26
CA PRO A 151 21.02 -7.59 37.40
C PRO A 151 20.61 -8.18 38.73
N ASP A 152 19.36 -8.56 38.88
CA ASP A 152 18.82 -9.29 40.02
C ASP A 152 18.51 -10.74 39.60
N PRO A 153 19.21 -11.77 40.15
CA PRO A 153 18.96 -13.16 39.81
C PRO A 153 17.58 -13.69 40.18
N ASP A 154 16.93 -13.07 41.16
CA ASP A 154 15.60 -13.47 41.65
C ASP A 154 14.48 -12.82 40.80
N LEU A 155 14.84 -11.92 39.91
CA LEU A 155 13.87 -11.22 39.07
C LEU A 155 13.32 -12.15 37.96
N THR A 156 12.04 -12.32 37.97
CA THR A 156 11.32 -13.07 36.93
C THR A 156 10.40 -12.10 36.14
N PRO A 157 10.86 -11.61 34.97
CA PRO A 157 10.08 -10.65 34.18
C PRO A 157 8.79 -11.26 33.65
N ASN A 158 7.71 -10.49 33.64
CA ASN A 158 6.45 -10.85 33.01
C ASN A 158 6.27 -10.12 31.68
N ALA A 159 5.39 -10.65 30.83
CA ALA A 159 5.04 -9.99 29.58
C ALA A 159 3.53 -9.68 29.52
N TYR A 160 3.22 -8.49 29.08
CA TYR A 160 1.86 -7.98 28.97
C TYR A 160 1.56 -7.51 27.55
N VAL A 161 0.34 -7.72 27.09
CA VAL A 161 -0.15 -7.14 25.84
C VAL A 161 -1.22 -6.11 26.19
N LYS A 162 -0.78 -4.88 26.39
CA LYS A 162 -1.56 -3.79 26.97
C LYS A 162 -1.25 -2.46 26.28
N PRO A 163 -2.03 -1.40 26.53
CA PRO A 163 -1.74 -0.09 25.99
C PRO A 163 -0.41 0.49 26.51
N LEU A 164 0.24 1.26 25.64
CA LEU A 164 1.35 2.17 25.97
C LEU A 164 0.89 3.62 25.75
N ALA A 165 1.54 4.56 26.41
CA ALA A 165 1.42 5.98 26.11
C ALA A 165 2.70 6.47 25.42
N SER A 166 2.57 7.31 24.38
CA SER A 166 3.70 7.88 23.65
C SER A 166 3.60 9.39 23.59
N GLY A 167 4.71 10.06 23.86
CA GLY A 167 4.84 11.50 23.81
C GLY A 167 6.26 11.91 23.45
N SER A 168 6.58 13.20 23.58
CA SER A 168 7.89 13.75 23.23
C SER A 168 8.71 14.15 24.46
N LYS A 169 8.25 13.76 25.67
CA LYS A 169 8.87 14.14 26.92
C LYS A 169 9.13 12.93 27.82
N VAL A 170 10.28 12.95 28.46
CA VAL A 170 10.56 12.01 29.55
C VAL A 170 9.68 12.35 30.75
N VAL A 171 8.82 11.44 31.16
CA VAL A 171 8.02 11.58 32.38
C VAL A 171 8.87 11.13 33.57
N ALA A 172 9.42 12.09 34.30
CA ALA A 172 10.45 11.84 35.32
C ALA A 172 9.88 11.71 36.74
N HIS A 173 8.61 12.01 36.98
CA HIS A 173 8.05 12.01 38.34
C HIS A 173 6.53 11.81 38.33
N GLU A 174 6.01 10.97 39.22
CA GLU A 174 4.57 10.64 39.36
C GLU A 174 3.65 11.87 39.62
N ARG A 175 4.17 12.92 40.23
CA ARG A 175 3.42 14.16 40.52
C ARG A 175 3.49 15.20 39.42
N SER A 176 4.16 14.93 38.30
CA SER A 176 4.22 15.85 37.16
C SER A 176 2.84 16.07 36.55
N ALA A 177 2.66 17.19 35.83
CA ALA A 177 1.41 17.47 35.10
C ALA A 177 1.12 16.36 34.06
N THR A 178 2.16 15.88 33.39
CA THR A 178 2.06 14.79 32.40
C THR A 178 1.63 13.48 33.07
N ALA A 179 2.20 13.11 34.23
CA ALA A 179 1.80 11.90 34.94
C ALA A 179 0.32 11.94 35.36
N LYS A 180 -0.16 13.12 35.82
CA LYS A 180 -1.59 13.32 36.15
C LYS A 180 -2.49 13.21 34.93
N LEU A 181 -2.08 13.78 33.80
CA LEU A 181 -2.80 13.67 32.52
C LEU A 181 -2.91 12.21 32.07
N LEU A 182 -1.79 11.46 32.12
CA LEU A 182 -1.76 10.04 31.79
C LEU A 182 -2.68 9.22 32.69
N ALA A 183 -2.65 9.45 34.01
CA ALA A 183 -3.54 8.76 34.96
C ALA A 183 -5.02 9.06 34.69
N GLN A 184 -5.36 10.27 34.26
CA GLN A 184 -6.72 10.70 33.99
C GLN A 184 -7.27 10.17 32.66
N HIS A 185 -6.44 10.14 31.59
CA HIS A 185 -6.90 9.92 30.22
C HIS A 185 -6.36 8.63 29.58
N CYS A 186 -5.27 8.07 30.08
CA CYS A 186 -4.64 6.85 29.61
C CYS A 186 -4.50 5.83 30.75
N GLY A 187 -5.50 5.77 31.63
CA GLY A 187 -5.42 5.06 32.90
C GLY A 187 -5.26 3.53 32.80
N ASP A 188 -5.32 2.91 31.64
CA ASP A 188 -5.02 1.49 31.36
C ASP A 188 -3.65 1.27 30.69
N ALA A 189 -2.91 2.35 30.36
CA ALA A 189 -1.54 2.25 29.87
C ALA A 189 -0.60 1.76 31.00
N LEU A 190 0.25 0.78 30.69
CA LEU A 190 1.19 0.21 31.64
C LEU A 190 2.53 0.95 31.67
N ALA A 191 2.93 1.55 30.55
CA ALA A 191 4.19 2.27 30.44
C ALA A 191 4.11 3.43 29.45
N VAL A 192 5.09 4.34 29.50
CA VAL A 192 5.23 5.51 28.65
C VAL A 192 6.58 5.53 27.94
N GLU A 193 6.57 5.91 26.67
CA GLU A 193 7.73 5.96 25.79
C GLU A 193 7.65 7.12 24.79
N MET A 194 8.58 7.24 23.81
CA MET A 194 8.72 8.47 23.03
C MET A 194 8.69 8.28 21.49
N GLU A 195 8.52 7.07 20.95
CA GLU A 195 8.64 6.77 19.50
C GLU A 195 7.46 6.02 18.90
N GLY A 196 6.75 5.25 19.69
CA GLY A 196 5.78 4.27 19.21
C GLY A 196 4.58 4.89 18.50
N HIS A 197 4.17 6.11 18.85
CA HIS A 197 3.13 6.83 18.12
C HIS A 197 3.59 7.12 16.68
N GLY A 198 4.77 7.69 16.49
CA GLY A 198 5.31 7.99 15.16
C GLY A 198 5.53 6.73 14.33
N PHE A 199 6.01 5.66 14.95
CA PHE A 199 6.19 4.36 14.32
C PHE A 199 4.88 3.78 13.80
N LEU A 200 3.82 3.70 14.61
CA LEU A 200 2.52 3.17 14.18
C LEU A 200 1.78 4.12 13.23
N GLN A 201 2.01 5.42 13.32
CA GLN A 201 1.50 6.39 12.35
C GLN A 201 2.09 6.14 10.96
N ALA A 202 3.40 5.88 10.88
CA ALA A 202 4.05 5.56 9.62
C ALA A 202 3.58 4.21 9.05
N GLU A 203 3.36 3.20 9.89
CA GLU A 203 2.76 1.92 9.47
C GLU A 203 1.36 2.11 8.90
N TYR A 204 0.51 2.88 9.58
CA TYR A 204 -0.84 3.16 9.11
C TYR A 204 -0.88 3.81 7.71
N ILE A 205 0.10 4.66 7.41
CA ILE A 205 0.26 5.29 6.09
C ILE A 205 0.74 4.26 5.05
N ASN A 206 1.59 3.31 5.48
CA ASN A 206 2.19 2.28 4.65
C ASN A 206 1.40 0.96 4.74
N ALA A 207 0.26 0.87 4.07
CA ALA A 207 -0.57 -0.32 4.07
C ALA A 207 0.19 -1.58 3.59
N GLY A 208 0.03 -2.70 4.29
CA GLY A 208 0.58 -4.00 3.91
C GLY A 208 1.77 -4.49 4.75
N VAL A 209 2.21 -3.70 5.73
CA VAL A 209 3.25 -4.08 6.70
C VAL A 209 2.58 -4.32 8.05
N SER A 210 2.92 -5.43 8.73
CA SER A 210 2.45 -5.66 10.09
C SER A 210 3.43 -5.07 11.10
N ALA A 211 2.91 -4.33 12.10
CA ALA A 211 3.72 -3.58 13.07
C ALA A 211 3.38 -3.91 14.53
N LEU A 212 4.40 -3.96 15.36
CA LEU A 212 4.27 -4.12 16.82
C LEU A 212 5.36 -3.33 17.55
N VAL A 213 4.95 -2.60 18.59
CA VAL A 213 5.87 -1.96 19.52
C VAL A 213 6.02 -2.84 20.75
N VAL A 214 7.27 -3.07 21.17
CA VAL A 214 7.63 -3.88 22.34
C VAL A 214 8.60 -3.12 23.22
N ARG A 215 8.25 -2.95 24.49
CA ARG A 215 9.05 -2.18 25.43
C ARG A 215 9.36 -3.00 26.69
N GLY A 216 10.61 -2.92 27.14
CA GLY A 216 11.02 -3.40 28.45
C GLY A 216 10.95 -2.26 29.47
N VAL A 217 10.47 -2.53 30.65
CA VAL A 217 10.37 -1.52 31.72
C VAL A 217 11.75 -1.31 32.34
N SER A 218 12.34 -0.12 32.12
CA SER A 218 13.68 0.23 32.62
C SER A 218 13.69 1.04 33.89
N ASP A 219 12.60 1.72 34.17
CA ASP A 219 12.43 2.59 35.33
C ASP A 219 10.94 2.64 35.71
N LEU A 220 10.67 3.02 36.96
CA LEU A 220 9.31 3.26 37.45
C LEU A 220 9.19 4.75 37.74
N LEU A 221 7.99 5.32 37.52
CA LEU A 221 7.76 6.76 37.78
C LEU A 221 8.01 7.16 39.24
N SER A 222 7.90 6.20 40.16
CA SER A 222 8.15 6.41 41.60
C SER A 222 9.62 6.40 42.00
N ASP A 223 10.50 5.85 41.15
CA ASP A 223 11.89 5.56 41.51
C ASP A 223 12.84 5.71 40.31
N LYS A 224 13.03 6.95 39.84
CA LYS A 224 14.00 7.29 38.78
C LYS A 224 15.34 7.64 39.41
N GLY A 225 16.29 6.69 39.36
CA GLY A 225 17.66 6.85 39.85
C GLY A 225 18.70 6.81 38.71
N GLU A 226 19.93 7.25 39.00
CA GLU A 226 21.07 7.24 38.04
C GLU A 226 21.44 5.82 37.56
N ASP A 227 21.16 4.79 38.34
CA ASP A 227 21.39 3.39 37.96
C ASP A 227 20.47 2.87 36.85
N ASN A 228 19.36 3.57 36.59
CA ASN A 228 18.38 3.14 35.58
C ASN A 228 18.99 3.12 34.18
N ASP A 229 19.81 4.11 33.84
CA ASP A 229 20.40 4.22 32.51
C ASP A 229 21.55 3.24 32.26
N THR A 230 22.28 2.87 33.30
CA THR A 230 23.50 2.03 33.21
C THR A 230 23.23 0.57 33.45
N VAL A 231 22.27 0.22 34.31
CA VAL A 231 21.98 -1.14 34.77
C VAL A 231 20.67 -1.66 34.20
N TRP A 232 19.58 -0.92 34.38
CA TRP A 232 18.24 -1.41 34.06
C TRP A 232 17.83 -1.24 32.60
N GLN A 233 18.24 -0.16 31.91
CA GLN A 233 17.92 -0.04 30.48
C GLN A 233 18.53 -1.15 29.64
N PRO A 234 19.82 -1.53 29.77
CA PRO A 234 20.36 -2.69 29.05
C PRO A 234 19.64 -4.01 29.39
N ALA A 235 19.25 -4.20 30.65
CA ALA A 235 18.53 -5.39 31.07
C ALA A 235 17.11 -5.45 30.49
N ALA A 236 16.38 -4.35 30.56
CA ALA A 236 15.05 -4.22 30.01
C ALA A 236 15.04 -4.35 28.47
N SER A 237 16.06 -3.78 27.78
CA SER A 237 16.24 -3.94 26.32
C SER A 237 16.41 -5.42 25.95
N ARG A 238 17.20 -6.19 26.71
CA ARG A 238 17.36 -7.64 26.49
C ARG A 238 16.05 -8.41 26.68
N CYS A 239 15.21 -8.02 27.65
CA CYS A 239 13.91 -8.63 27.86
C CYS A 239 12.95 -8.32 26.69
N ALA A 240 12.91 -7.06 26.23
CA ALA A 240 12.11 -6.65 25.07
C ALA A 240 12.54 -7.38 23.78
N ALA A 241 13.84 -7.45 23.52
CA ALA A 241 14.40 -8.19 22.38
C ALA A 241 14.05 -9.68 22.46
N ALA A 242 14.28 -10.33 23.62
CA ALA A 242 13.96 -11.74 23.83
C ALA A 242 12.49 -12.06 23.55
N PHE A 243 11.58 -11.22 24.02
CA PHE A 243 10.15 -11.36 23.75
C PHE A 243 9.83 -11.20 22.27
N THR A 244 10.39 -10.18 21.61
CA THR A 244 10.19 -9.91 20.19
C THR A 244 10.66 -11.08 19.32
N PHE A 245 11.85 -11.63 19.58
CA PHE A 245 12.38 -12.77 18.84
C PHE A 245 11.63 -14.08 19.12
N GLU A 246 11.00 -14.23 20.29
CA GLU A 246 10.08 -15.35 20.52
C GLU A 246 8.76 -15.16 19.72
N VAL A 247 8.24 -13.94 19.62
CA VAL A 247 7.10 -13.64 18.74
C VAL A 247 7.47 -13.98 17.31
N LEU A 248 8.61 -13.51 16.82
CA LEU A 248 9.10 -13.75 15.46
C LEU A 248 9.34 -15.26 15.19
N ALA A 249 9.91 -15.99 16.15
CA ALA A 249 10.16 -17.44 16.03
C ALA A 249 8.89 -18.25 15.78
N LYS A 250 7.76 -17.79 16.31
CA LYS A 250 6.46 -18.46 16.21
C LYS A 250 5.56 -17.94 15.10
N LEU A 251 5.97 -16.90 14.37
CA LEU A 251 5.25 -16.47 13.19
C LEU A 251 5.31 -17.55 12.10
N PRO A 252 4.26 -17.68 11.27
CA PRO A 252 4.29 -18.57 10.13
C PRO A 252 5.43 -18.18 9.21
N ALA A 253 6.07 -19.18 8.60
CA ALA A 253 7.04 -18.91 7.54
C ALA A 253 6.43 -17.87 6.59
N PRO A 254 7.20 -16.82 6.20
CA PRO A 254 6.75 -15.98 5.12
C PRO A 254 6.41 -16.94 3.99
N PRO A 255 5.25 -16.78 3.31
CA PRO A 255 5.09 -17.47 2.05
C PRO A 255 6.38 -17.16 1.31
N PRO A 256 7.00 -18.17 0.63
CA PRO A 256 8.21 -17.91 -0.13
C PRO A 256 7.92 -16.62 -0.86
N ARG A 257 8.82 -15.60 -0.76
CA ARG A 257 8.68 -14.39 -1.59
C ARG A 257 8.42 -14.98 -2.95
N ARG A 258 7.13 -15.13 -3.27
CA ARG A 258 6.74 -15.66 -4.56
C ARG A 258 7.38 -14.66 -5.47
N GLN A 259 8.32 -15.13 -6.29
CA GLN A 259 8.86 -14.39 -7.41
C GLN A 259 7.70 -13.55 -7.93
N GLY A 260 7.63 -12.32 -7.41
CA GLY A 260 6.69 -11.34 -7.88
C GLY A 260 7.10 -11.16 -9.32
N LEU A 261 6.18 -11.25 -10.24
CA LEU A 261 6.40 -10.96 -11.64
C LEU A 261 7.89 -11.07 -12.04
N GLY A 262 8.35 -12.20 -12.52
CA GLY A 262 9.68 -12.66 -12.94
C GLY A 262 10.88 -11.74 -12.60
N ASP A 263 12.03 -12.29 -12.33
CA ASP A 263 13.27 -11.58 -11.93
C ASP A 263 13.75 -10.46 -12.91
N SER A 264 12.99 -10.15 -13.94
CA SER A 264 13.25 -9.09 -14.93
C SER A 264 12.31 -7.89 -14.73
N VAL A 265 12.39 -7.24 -13.57
CA VAL A 265 11.80 -5.91 -13.38
C VAL A 265 12.70 -4.90 -14.11
N ARG A 266 12.17 -4.28 -15.13
CA ARG A 266 12.81 -3.12 -15.74
C ARG A 266 12.31 -1.87 -15.05
N GLU A 267 13.22 -1.14 -14.42
CA GLU A 267 12.94 0.16 -13.85
C GLU A 267 13.37 1.25 -14.83
N ILE A 268 12.41 2.09 -15.19
CA ILE A 268 12.62 3.23 -16.07
C ILE A 268 12.33 4.48 -15.24
N ARG A 269 13.31 5.36 -15.09
CA ARG A 269 13.10 6.66 -14.46
C ARG A 269 12.60 7.64 -15.50
N ARG A 270 11.51 8.32 -15.20
CA ARG A 270 10.95 9.37 -16.04
C ARG A 270 11.95 10.53 -16.15
N THR A 271 12.00 11.11 -17.32
CA THR A 271 12.89 12.25 -17.58
C THR A 271 12.31 13.57 -17.12
N ARG A 272 11.00 13.62 -16.87
CA ARG A 272 10.29 14.83 -16.41
C ARG A 272 9.46 14.53 -15.18
N GLN A 273 9.61 15.36 -14.16
CA GLN A 273 8.68 15.40 -13.04
C GLN A 273 7.41 16.12 -13.49
N SER A 274 6.28 15.42 -13.45
CA SER A 274 4.98 16.04 -13.69
C SER A 274 4.22 16.20 -12.38
N THR A 275 3.53 17.31 -12.24
CA THR A 275 2.57 17.51 -11.15
C THR A 275 1.28 16.74 -11.48
N GLY A 276 0.77 15.94 -10.55
CA GLY A 276 -0.46 15.18 -10.71
C GLY A 276 -0.26 13.70 -11.05
N GLN A 277 -1.37 12.98 -11.15
CA GLN A 277 -1.37 11.54 -11.44
C GLN A 277 -0.90 11.26 -12.87
N ALA A 278 -0.02 10.28 -13.01
CA ALA A 278 0.43 9.79 -14.30
C ALA A 278 -0.41 8.59 -14.76
N THR A 279 -0.58 8.46 -16.07
CA THR A 279 -1.23 7.31 -16.71
C THR A 279 -0.21 6.55 -17.54
N ILE A 280 -0.29 5.23 -17.54
CA ILE A 280 0.58 4.36 -18.34
C ILE A 280 -0.21 3.52 -19.32
N GLY A 281 0.37 3.25 -20.48
CA GLY A 281 -0.15 2.34 -21.48
C GLY A 281 0.97 1.76 -22.35
N PHE A 282 0.60 0.84 -23.22
CA PHE A 282 1.50 0.30 -24.22
C PHE A 282 1.13 0.86 -25.59
N GLY A 283 2.13 1.20 -26.37
CA GLY A 283 2.03 1.41 -27.80
C GLY A 283 2.38 0.11 -28.56
N PRO A 284 2.35 0.13 -29.91
CA PRO A 284 2.84 -0.98 -30.72
C PRO A 284 4.34 -1.20 -30.50
N ASP A 285 4.85 -2.34 -30.99
CA ASP A 285 6.28 -2.66 -30.98
C ASP A 285 6.97 -2.66 -29.60
N HIS A 286 6.23 -3.04 -28.54
CA HIS A 286 6.72 -3.04 -27.16
C HIS A 286 7.15 -1.64 -26.66
N THR A 287 6.44 -0.61 -27.09
CA THR A 287 6.66 0.75 -26.60
C THR A 287 5.85 0.99 -25.31
N ALA A 288 6.51 1.40 -24.23
CA ALA A 288 5.82 1.96 -23.06
C ALA A 288 5.54 3.45 -23.27
N VAL A 289 4.35 3.89 -22.88
CA VAL A 289 3.90 5.27 -23.03
C VAL A 289 3.39 5.78 -21.69
N VAL A 290 3.97 6.84 -21.17
CA VAL A 290 3.52 7.50 -19.94
C VAL A 290 3.02 8.90 -20.28
N ILE A 291 1.84 9.22 -19.74
CA ILE A 291 1.21 10.52 -19.88
C ILE A 291 1.18 11.17 -18.50
N GLY A 292 1.90 12.27 -18.35
CA GLY A 292 1.94 13.05 -17.11
C GLY A 292 0.64 13.81 -16.84
N GLY A 293 0.42 14.21 -15.58
CA GLY A 293 -0.73 15.02 -15.19
C GLY A 293 -0.82 16.39 -15.88
N ASP A 294 0.29 16.87 -16.43
CA ASP A 294 0.38 18.07 -17.29
C ASP A 294 0.10 17.77 -18.78
N GLY A 295 -0.21 16.52 -19.14
CA GLY A 295 -0.42 16.08 -20.52
C GLY A 295 0.88 15.90 -21.31
N SER A 296 2.05 15.89 -20.68
CA SER A 296 3.30 15.49 -21.30
C SER A 296 3.29 14.00 -21.63
N ILE A 297 3.91 13.63 -22.75
CA ILE A 297 3.97 12.24 -23.20
C ILE A 297 5.42 11.83 -23.25
N GLU A 298 5.76 10.76 -22.55
CA GLU A 298 7.07 10.11 -22.57
C GLU A 298 6.91 8.70 -23.13
N ARG A 299 7.89 8.27 -23.93
CA ARG A 299 7.86 6.98 -24.62
C ARG A 299 9.21 6.27 -24.46
N TRP A 300 9.18 4.95 -24.34
CA TRP A 300 10.38 4.09 -24.25
C TRP A 300 10.21 2.85 -25.10
N ASP A 301 11.27 2.50 -25.81
CA ASP A 301 11.39 1.17 -26.42
C ASP A 301 11.80 0.17 -25.33
N LEU A 302 10.93 -0.78 -25.02
CA LEU A 302 11.18 -1.79 -24.00
C LEU A 302 12.17 -2.87 -24.43
N LYS A 303 12.53 -2.97 -25.72
CA LYS A 303 13.53 -3.92 -26.19
C LYS A 303 14.94 -3.39 -25.94
N SER A 304 15.19 -2.14 -26.31
CA SER A 304 16.48 -1.47 -26.11
C SER A 304 16.61 -0.80 -24.74
N ASN A 305 15.48 -0.56 -24.05
CA ASN A 305 15.37 0.22 -22.82
C ASN A 305 15.79 1.70 -23.01
N GLU A 306 15.64 2.22 -24.23
CA GLU A 306 16.02 3.58 -24.59
C GLU A 306 14.80 4.51 -24.67
N PRO A 307 14.94 5.77 -24.25
CA PRO A 307 13.87 6.74 -24.40
C PRO A 307 13.64 7.06 -25.88
N LEU A 308 12.36 7.06 -26.26
CA LEU A 308 11.91 7.52 -27.57
C LEU A 308 11.46 8.99 -27.48
N PRO A 309 11.54 9.75 -28.57
CA PRO A 309 11.02 11.10 -28.58
C PRO A 309 9.55 11.15 -28.16
N GLY A 310 9.24 11.98 -27.19
CA GLY A 310 7.90 12.21 -26.63
C GLY A 310 7.29 13.53 -27.15
N ALA A 311 6.26 13.98 -26.49
CA ALA A 311 5.62 15.28 -26.78
C ALA A 311 5.52 16.13 -25.50
N PRO A 312 5.73 17.46 -25.61
CA PRO A 312 5.58 18.35 -24.47
C PRO A 312 4.12 18.41 -24.00
N GLY A 313 3.91 18.65 -22.71
CA GLY A 313 2.60 18.92 -22.15
C GLY A 313 2.02 20.26 -22.59
N GLY A 314 0.75 20.44 -22.33
CA GLY A 314 0.00 21.69 -22.57
C GLY A 314 -0.62 22.22 -21.29
N ALA A 315 -1.94 22.14 -21.14
CA ALA A 315 -2.64 22.51 -19.92
C ALA A 315 -2.85 21.28 -19.01
N GLU A 316 -3.03 21.51 -17.71
CA GLU A 316 -3.35 20.47 -16.73
C GLU A 316 -4.52 19.57 -17.15
N LEU A 317 -4.38 18.27 -16.91
CA LEU A 317 -5.47 17.32 -17.11
C LEU A 317 -6.53 17.50 -16.02
N ARG A 318 -7.76 17.05 -16.31
CA ARG A 318 -8.82 16.95 -15.29
C ARG A 318 -8.41 15.91 -14.24
N LEU A 319 -8.94 16.04 -13.02
CA LEU A 319 -8.86 15.01 -11.99
C LEU A 319 -9.53 13.71 -12.47
N GLY A 320 -8.81 12.60 -12.40
CA GLY A 320 -9.25 11.26 -12.83
C GLY A 320 -8.50 10.75 -14.08
N HIS A 321 -8.74 9.49 -14.46
CA HIS A 321 -8.09 8.86 -15.62
C HIS A 321 -8.60 9.52 -16.92
N GLN A 322 -7.78 10.39 -17.49
CA GLN A 322 -8.16 11.26 -18.59
C GLN A 322 -7.29 11.08 -19.84
N ALA A 323 -6.48 10.03 -19.85
CA ALA A 323 -5.62 9.74 -20.99
C ALA A 323 -5.50 8.22 -21.22
N VAL A 324 -5.30 7.83 -22.46
CA VAL A 324 -5.10 6.43 -22.85
C VAL A 324 -4.14 6.36 -24.05
N ALA A 325 -3.21 5.40 -24.01
CA ALA A 325 -2.37 5.07 -25.15
C ALA A 325 -3.01 3.93 -25.96
N SER A 326 -2.93 4.01 -27.28
CA SER A 326 -3.35 2.92 -28.17
C SER A 326 -2.26 1.88 -28.27
N SER A 327 -2.58 0.63 -27.93
CA SER A 327 -1.68 -0.51 -28.08
C SER A 327 -1.48 -0.96 -29.53
N PHE A 328 -2.33 -0.52 -30.45
CA PHE A 328 -2.27 -0.87 -31.88
C PHE A 328 -1.69 0.25 -32.76
N ARG A 329 -1.58 1.45 -32.20
CA ARG A 329 -1.11 2.63 -32.94
C ARG A 329 -0.18 3.46 -32.08
N HIS A 330 0.76 4.15 -32.71
CA HIS A 330 1.62 5.13 -32.00
C HIS A 330 0.81 6.40 -31.66
N SER A 331 -0.26 6.24 -30.87
CA SER A 331 -1.22 7.31 -30.62
C SER A 331 -1.64 7.36 -29.18
N VAL A 332 -1.93 8.56 -28.71
CA VAL A 332 -2.43 8.84 -27.36
C VAL A 332 -3.68 9.72 -27.44
N ALA A 333 -4.70 9.38 -26.69
CA ALA A 333 -5.88 10.21 -26.50
C ALA A 333 -5.84 10.86 -25.11
N ILE A 334 -6.08 12.15 -25.06
CA ILE A 334 -6.05 12.95 -23.83
C ILE A 334 -7.37 13.73 -23.74
N ALA A 335 -8.17 13.45 -22.73
CA ALA A 335 -9.38 14.22 -22.46
C ALA A 335 -9.05 15.50 -21.70
N ARG A 336 -9.34 16.63 -22.31
CA ARG A 336 -9.27 17.95 -21.68
C ARG A 336 -10.67 18.42 -21.29
N ARG A 337 -10.78 19.59 -20.70
CA ARG A 337 -12.04 20.11 -20.14
C ARG A 337 -13.18 20.20 -21.17
N THR A 338 -12.87 20.50 -22.43
CA THR A 338 -13.84 20.70 -23.50
C THR A 338 -13.41 20.05 -24.81
N SER A 339 -12.39 19.21 -24.81
CA SER A 339 -11.88 18.58 -26.02
C SER A 339 -11.21 17.25 -25.74
N LEU A 340 -11.28 16.35 -26.71
CA LEU A 340 -10.45 15.16 -26.82
C LEU A 340 -9.28 15.49 -27.75
N GLU A 341 -8.07 15.47 -27.21
CA GLU A 341 -6.85 15.66 -27.99
C GLU A 341 -6.29 14.30 -28.35
N LEU A 342 -6.08 14.08 -29.64
CA LEU A 342 -5.48 12.88 -30.21
C LEU A 342 -4.08 13.25 -30.69
N VAL A 343 -3.07 12.55 -30.19
CA VAL A 343 -1.65 12.76 -30.52
C VAL A 343 -1.13 11.52 -31.23
N HIS A 344 -0.72 11.67 -32.49
CA HIS A 344 -0.22 10.59 -33.33
C HIS A 344 1.28 10.77 -33.59
N PHE A 345 2.07 9.80 -33.23
CA PHE A 345 3.50 9.78 -33.51
C PHE A 345 3.80 9.04 -34.81
N VAL A 346 4.77 9.53 -35.56
CA VAL A 346 5.25 8.86 -36.78
C VAL A 346 6.30 7.83 -36.37
N GLY A 347 5.87 6.59 -36.13
CA GLY A 347 6.76 5.51 -35.70
C GLY A 347 7.53 5.86 -34.43
N THR A 348 8.84 5.65 -34.45
CA THR A 348 9.77 5.98 -33.36
C THR A 348 10.35 7.39 -33.49
N SER A 349 10.05 8.15 -34.55
CA SER A 349 10.51 9.53 -34.72
C SER A 349 9.85 10.48 -33.73
N GLY A 350 10.42 11.66 -33.53
CA GLY A 350 9.84 12.73 -32.71
C GLY A 350 8.69 13.47 -33.39
N GLU A 351 8.43 13.19 -34.67
CA GLU A 351 7.34 13.82 -35.41
C GLU A 351 6.02 13.33 -34.88
N HIS A 352 5.12 14.27 -34.57
CA HIS A 352 3.77 13.96 -34.13
C HIS A 352 2.77 14.97 -34.69
N ARG A 353 1.54 14.49 -34.89
CA ARG A 353 0.39 15.32 -35.27
C ARG A 353 -0.58 15.35 -34.10
N ARG A 354 -1.20 16.51 -33.90
CA ARG A 354 -2.24 16.70 -32.90
C ARG A 354 -3.56 17.03 -33.58
N HIS A 355 -4.60 16.33 -33.18
CA HIS A 355 -5.96 16.59 -33.62
C HIS A 355 -6.84 16.78 -32.37
N SER A 356 -7.74 17.75 -32.40
CA SER A 356 -8.62 18.06 -31.28
C SER A 356 -10.07 18.01 -31.69
N VAL A 357 -10.85 17.23 -30.96
CA VAL A 357 -12.29 17.08 -31.15
C VAL A 357 -13.03 17.69 -29.97
N PRO A 358 -14.07 18.47 -30.16
CA PRO A 358 -14.85 19.02 -29.05
C PRO A 358 -15.49 17.88 -28.23
N LEU A 359 -15.49 18.04 -26.90
CA LEU A 359 -16.22 17.21 -25.95
C LEU A 359 -17.27 18.08 -25.23
N ASP A 360 -18.39 17.48 -24.88
CA ASP A 360 -19.37 18.09 -23.98
C ASP A 360 -18.77 18.21 -22.57
N ARG A 361 -19.22 19.17 -21.76
CA ARG A 361 -18.64 19.48 -20.43
C ARG A 361 -18.65 18.30 -19.47
N ASP A 362 -19.60 17.41 -19.60
CA ASP A 362 -19.82 16.25 -18.74
C ASP A 362 -19.39 14.93 -19.40
N GLU A 363 -18.67 15.00 -20.54
CA GLU A 363 -18.16 13.83 -21.25
C GLU A 363 -16.82 13.40 -20.68
N PHE A 364 -16.68 12.12 -20.31
CA PHE A 364 -15.50 11.52 -19.69
C PHE A 364 -14.90 10.45 -20.60
N LEU A 365 -13.57 10.30 -20.51
CA LEU A 365 -12.86 9.26 -21.24
C LEU A 365 -13.11 7.89 -20.61
N VAL A 366 -13.45 6.91 -21.43
CA VAL A 366 -13.47 5.50 -21.08
C VAL A 366 -12.21 4.86 -21.63
N THR A 367 -11.41 4.28 -20.76
CA THR A 367 -10.13 3.70 -21.17
C THR A 367 -10.34 2.49 -22.08
N SER A 368 -9.78 2.56 -23.27
CA SER A 368 -9.61 1.42 -24.16
C SER A 368 -8.18 1.43 -24.67
N GLY A 369 -7.41 0.37 -24.42
CA GLY A 369 -6.07 0.20 -24.99
C GLY A 369 -6.07 -0.22 -26.46
N GLY A 370 -7.20 -0.15 -27.15
CA GLY A 370 -7.40 -0.68 -28.49
C GLY A 370 -7.24 0.33 -29.64
N ALA A 371 -7.87 0.00 -30.75
CA ALA A 371 -7.90 0.82 -31.96
C ALA A 371 -8.89 1.99 -31.88
N VAL A 372 -9.70 2.04 -30.84
CA VAL A 372 -10.76 3.02 -30.63
C VAL A 372 -10.66 3.66 -29.24
N VAL A 373 -11.22 4.85 -29.16
CA VAL A 373 -11.38 5.59 -27.91
C VAL A 373 -12.88 5.65 -27.59
N ALA A 374 -13.24 5.48 -26.33
CA ALA A 374 -14.61 5.67 -25.89
C ALA A 374 -14.71 6.84 -24.92
N THR A 375 -15.77 7.62 -25.07
CA THR A 375 -16.17 8.68 -24.16
C THR A 375 -17.60 8.45 -23.71
N HIS A 376 -17.96 8.86 -22.50
CA HIS A 376 -19.34 8.80 -22.04
C HIS A 376 -19.75 10.06 -21.30
N ASP A 377 -21.00 10.40 -21.45
CA ASP A 377 -21.72 11.33 -20.58
C ASP A 377 -22.84 10.60 -19.83
N THR A 378 -23.77 11.32 -19.24
CA THR A 378 -24.91 10.73 -18.50
C THR A 378 -25.97 10.09 -19.41
N ARG A 379 -25.92 10.30 -20.73
CA ARG A 379 -26.94 9.88 -21.70
C ARG A 379 -26.43 8.85 -22.68
N ARG A 380 -25.13 8.94 -23.07
CA ARG A 380 -24.56 8.09 -24.12
C ARG A 380 -23.12 7.72 -23.83
N LEU A 381 -22.73 6.56 -24.33
CA LEU A 381 -21.35 6.14 -24.51
C LEU A 381 -21.05 6.21 -26.02
N ALA A 382 -20.09 7.06 -26.41
CA ALA A 382 -19.65 7.22 -27.77
C ALA A 382 -18.34 6.48 -27.99
N VAL A 383 -18.31 5.56 -28.95
CA VAL A 383 -17.10 4.89 -29.43
C VAL A 383 -16.57 5.70 -30.60
N ARG A 384 -15.31 6.15 -30.51
CA ARG A 384 -14.68 7.05 -31.46
C ARG A 384 -13.50 6.41 -32.15
N ASP A 385 -13.30 6.77 -33.42
CA ASP A 385 -12.06 6.44 -34.11
C ASP A 385 -10.86 7.11 -33.44
N PHE A 386 -9.76 6.40 -33.33
CA PHE A 386 -8.57 6.94 -32.68
C PHE A 386 -7.79 7.92 -33.58
N ASP A 387 -7.99 7.89 -34.89
CA ASP A 387 -7.26 8.76 -35.83
C ASP A 387 -7.84 10.16 -35.93
N ASP A 388 -9.18 10.26 -36.02
CA ASP A 388 -9.87 11.54 -36.27
C ASP A 388 -10.90 11.90 -35.18
N GLY A 389 -11.11 11.03 -34.19
CA GLY A 389 -12.09 11.23 -33.11
C GLY A 389 -13.54 11.15 -33.53
N ARG A 390 -13.81 10.76 -34.79
CA ARG A 390 -15.18 10.61 -35.33
C ARG A 390 -15.93 9.54 -34.56
N ILE A 391 -17.18 9.79 -34.23
CA ILE A 391 -18.06 8.84 -33.60
C ILE A 391 -18.39 7.70 -34.58
N LEU A 392 -17.96 6.50 -34.22
CA LEU A 392 -18.25 5.27 -34.96
C LEU A 392 -19.58 4.64 -34.52
N ARG A 393 -19.89 4.75 -33.22
CA ARG A 393 -21.05 4.12 -32.60
C ARG A 393 -21.45 4.87 -31.33
N GLU A 394 -22.74 4.93 -31.08
CA GLU A 394 -23.30 5.43 -29.81
C GLU A 394 -24.16 4.37 -29.14
N LEU A 395 -24.07 4.30 -27.82
CA LEU A 395 -24.88 3.44 -26.99
C LEU A 395 -25.58 4.26 -25.92
N PRO A 396 -26.87 4.03 -25.66
CA PRO A 396 -27.57 4.74 -24.59
C PRO A 396 -27.03 4.30 -23.23
N CYS A 397 -26.75 5.26 -22.35
CA CYS A 397 -26.35 4.98 -20.98
C CYS A 397 -27.57 4.68 -20.09
N PRO A 398 -27.49 3.69 -19.21
CA PRO A 398 -28.55 3.43 -18.25
C PRO A 398 -28.65 4.57 -17.23
N GLN A 399 -29.86 4.82 -16.74
CA GLN A 399 -30.06 5.81 -15.69
C GLN A 399 -29.29 5.39 -14.41
N GLY A 400 -28.51 6.31 -13.84
CA GLY A 400 -27.68 6.05 -12.67
C GLY A 400 -26.36 5.33 -13.03
N LEU A 401 -25.81 5.59 -14.22
CA LEU A 401 -24.50 5.09 -14.62
C LEU A 401 -23.43 5.42 -13.56
N ALA A 402 -22.71 4.38 -13.10
CA ALA A 402 -21.66 4.48 -12.10
C ALA A 402 -20.26 4.21 -12.69
N ALA A 403 -20.17 3.30 -13.67
CA ALA A 403 -18.91 2.94 -14.33
C ALA A 403 -19.19 2.43 -15.76
N SER A 404 -18.19 2.57 -16.62
CA SER A 404 -18.21 2.00 -17.97
C SER A 404 -16.84 1.44 -18.35
N ALA A 405 -16.82 0.44 -19.21
CA ALA A 405 -15.62 -0.17 -19.76
C ALA A 405 -15.91 -0.70 -21.17
N ILE A 406 -14.85 -0.85 -21.97
CA ILE A 406 -14.96 -1.33 -23.34
C ILE A 406 -13.83 -2.30 -23.65
N SER A 407 -14.08 -3.31 -24.51
CA SER A 407 -13.03 -4.20 -25.03
C SER A 407 -12.09 -3.47 -26.00
N ALA A 408 -10.90 -4.00 -26.20
CA ALA A 408 -9.87 -3.38 -27.03
C ALA A 408 -10.32 -3.16 -28.50
N ASP A 409 -11.16 -4.06 -29.02
CA ASP A 409 -11.73 -4.02 -30.37
C ASP A 409 -13.08 -3.31 -30.44
N ALA A 410 -13.56 -2.76 -29.33
CA ALA A 410 -14.90 -2.16 -29.19
C ALA A 410 -16.08 -3.11 -29.47
N SER A 411 -15.83 -4.42 -29.57
CA SER A 411 -16.90 -5.40 -29.78
C SER A 411 -17.83 -5.53 -28.58
N VAL A 412 -17.35 -5.24 -27.38
CA VAL A 412 -18.11 -5.29 -26.13
C VAL A 412 -17.97 -3.99 -25.36
N ALA A 413 -19.10 -3.40 -24.99
CA ALA A 413 -19.17 -2.28 -24.06
C ALA A 413 -19.97 -2.71 -22.81
N ALA A 414 -19.46 -2.44 -21.64
CA ALA A 414 -20.14 -2.71 -20.38
C ALA A 414 -20.40 -1.40 -19.63
N MET A 415 -21.58 -1.29 -19.04
CA MET A 415 -22.01 -0.14 -18.25
C MET A 415 -22.63 -0.63 -16.94
N ALA A 416 -22.19 -0.12 -15.82
CA ALA A 416 -22.68 -0.51 -14.50
C ALA A 416 -23.50 0.59 -13.85
N THR A 417 -24.57 0.18 -13.20
CA THR A 417 -25.33 0.97 -12.23
C THR A 417 -25.06 0.43 -10.82
N SER A 418 -25.75 0.94 -9.81
CA SER A 418 -25.59 0.46 -8.42
C SER A 418 -25.94 -1.03 -8.21
N ASN A 419 -26.72 -1.64 -9.10
CA ASN A 419 -27.24 -3.00 -8.92
C ASN A 419 -27.15 -3.90 -10.16
N ARG A 420 -26.76 -3.38 -11.32
CA ARG A 420 -26.69 -4.13 -12.58
C ARG A 420 -25.51 -3.74 -13.44
N VAL A 421 -25.04 -4.70 -14.24
CA VAL A 421 -24.11 -4.46 -15.34
C VAL A 421 -24.84 -4.78 -16.65
N PHE A 422 -24.83 -3.83 -17.56
CA PHE A 422 -25.38 -3.94 -18.91
C PHE A 422 -24.23 -4.17 -19.87
N VAL A 423 -24.30 -5.29 -20.62
CA VAL A 423 -23.26 -5.65 -21.59
C VAL A 423 -23.85 -5.57 -22.99
N HIS A 424 -23.29 -4.67 -23.79
CA HIS A 424 -23.70 -4.43 -25.17
C HIS A 424 -22.71 -5.08 -26.14
N ARG A 425 -23.24 -5.78 -27.13
CA ARG A 425 -22.50 -6.35 -28.26
C ARG A 425 -23.11 -5.92 -29.58
N PRO A 426 -22.33 -5.80 -30.67
CA PRO A 426 -22.90 -5.55 -31.99
C PRO A 426 -23.87 -6.66 -32.38
N ASN A 427 -25.00 -6.31 -32.92
CA ASN A 427 -26.01 -7.25 -33.45
C ASN A 427 -26.52 -8.30 -32.44
N ALA A 428 -26.43 -8.03 -31.14
CA ALA A 428 -26.95 -8.89 -30.09
C ALA A 428 -27.81 -8.09 -29.10
N SER A 429 -28.73 -8.78 -28.42
CA SER A 429 -29.48 -8.17 -27.31
C SER A 429 -28.53 -7.79 -26.16
N THR A 430 -28.86 -6.72 -25.48
CA THR A 430 -28.15 -6.32 -24.25
C THR A 430 -28.30 -7.40 -23.19
N VAL A 431 -27.19 -7.83 -22.60
CA VAL A 431 -27.17 -8.76 -21.48
C VAL A 431 -27.17 -7.98 -20.18
N GLU A 432 -28.06 -8.35 -19.26
CA GLU A 432 -28.11 -7.78 -17.91
C GLU A 432 -27.55 -8.77 -16.90
N LEU A 433 -26.57 -8.34 -16.09
CA LEU A 433 -25.93 -9.13 -15.05
C LEU A 433 -26.20 -8.49 -13.68
N ASP A 434 -26.64 -9.30 -12.72
CA ASP A 434 -27.01 -8.79 -11.40
C ASP A 434 -25.79 -8.63 -10.49
N ILE A 435 -25.69 -7.46 -9.84
CA ILE A 435 -24.79 -7.19 -8.73
C ILE A 435 -25.64 -7.19 -7.45
N ARG A 436 -25.31 -8.08 -6.50
CA ARG A 436 -26.01 -8.09 -5.20
C ARG A 436 -25.51 -6.94 -4.31
N ASN A 437 -25.95 -5.73 -4.57
CA ASN A 437 -25.71 -4.60 -3.69
C ASN A 437 -26.94 -4.34 -2.80
N ARG A 438 -26.97 -4.89 -1.58
CA ARG A 438 -28.09 -4.77 -0.65
C ARG A 438 -28.20 -3.41 0.07
N LEU A 439 -27.34 -2.44 -0.22
CA LEU A 439 -27.34 -1.14 0.41
C LEU A 439 -27.73 -0.04 -0.58
N GLY A 440 -29.02 0.11 -0.80
CA GLY A 440 -29.62 1.14 -1.66
C GLY A 440 -29.48 2.60 -1.21
N LEU A 441 -28.54 2.96 -0.34
CA LEU A 441 -28.49 4.29 0.28
C LEU A 441 -27.24 5.11 0.06
N LEU A 442 -26.18 4.57 -0.58
CA LEU A 442 -24.99 5.36 -0.89
C LEU A 442 -24.60 5.15 -2.36
N LYS A 443 -24.32 6.23 -3.08
CA LYS A 443 -23.62 6.22 -4.38
C LYS A 443 -22.19 5.72 -4.19
N LEU A 444 -22.05 4.45 -3.78
CA LEU A 444 -20.77 3.81 -3.51
C LEU A 444 -20.14 3.45 -4.86
N GLY A 445 -18.82 3.66 -4.99
CA GLY A 445 -18.06 3.43 -6.19
C GLY A 445 -18.25 2.00 -6.73
N CYS A 446 -18.32 1.93 -8.04
CA CYS A 446 -18.30 0.70 -8.81
C CYS A 446 -17.16 0.82 -9.82
N TRP A 447 -16.40 -0.25 -10.00
CA TRP A 447 -15.30 -0.32 -10.97
C TRP A 447 -15.59 -1.46 -11.93
N LEU A 448 -15.39 -1.19 -13.20
CA LEU A 448 -15.74 -2.11 -14.27
C LEU A 448 -14.53 -2.35 -15.16
N GLY A 449 -14.31 -3.59 -15.56
CA GLY A 449 -13.30 -3.98 -16.53
C GLY A 449 -13.88 -4.97 -17.54
N VAL A 450 -13.51 -4.81 -18.78
CA VAL A 450 -13.83 -5.75 -19.87
C VAL A 450 -12.53 -6.33 -20.38
N SER A 451 -12.46 -7.64 -20.61
CA SER A 451 -11.26 -8.24 -21.17
C SER A 451 -10.99 -7.74 -22.60
N PRO A 452 -9.73 -7.71 -23.06
CA PRO A 452 -9.38 -7.19 -24.39
C PRO A 452 -10.20 -7.79 -25.53
N SER A 453 -10.45 -9.10 -25.51
CA SER A 453 -11.27 -9.79 -26.51
C SER A 453 -12.78 -9.72 -26.25
N GLY A 454 -13.23 -9.07 -25.20
CA GLY A 454 -14.64 -9.01 -24.83
C GLY A 454 -15.23 -10.33 -24.33
N ARG A 455 -14.43 -11.28 -23.88
CA ARG A 455 -14.92 -12.57 -23.36
C ARG A 455 -15.44 -12.50 -21.93
N TYR A 456 -14.85 -11.62 -21.11
CA TYR A 456 -15.14 -11.48 -19.70
C TYR A 456 -15.44 -10.05 -19.32
N VAL A 457 -16.32 -9.91 -18.33
CA VAL A 457 -16.61 -8.63 -17.66
C VAL A 457 -16.38 -8.82 -16.16
N ALA A 458 -15.60 -7.94 -15.56
CA ALA A 458 -15.38 -7.87 -14.13
C ALA A 458 -16.04 -6.62 -13.56
N CYS A 459 -16.72 -6.77 -12.43
CA CYS A 459 -17.29 -5.66 -11.68
C CYS A 459 -16.88 -5.76 -10.22
N ALA A 460 -16.26 -4.73 -9.69
CA ALA A 460 -15.93 -4.60 -8.29
C ALA A 460 -16.79 -3.52 -7.63
N THR A 461 -17.25 -3.82 -6.44
CA THR A 461 -17.88 -2.88 -5.51
C THR A 461 -17.06 -2.86 -4.22
N PHE A 462 -17.46 -2.06 -3.24
CA PHE A 462 -16.80 -2.10 -1.92
C PHE A 462 -16.95 -3.44 -1.18
N ARG A 463 -17.88 -4.29 -1.57
CA ARG A 463 -18.20 -5.53 -0.87
C ARG A 463 -17.87 -6.78 -1.64
N GLU A 464 -17.88 -6.73 -2.96
CA GLU A 464 -17.68 -7.92 -3.76
C GLU A 464 -17.00 -7.59 -5.09
N LEU A 465 -16.30 -8.58 -5.62
CA LEU A 465 -15.84 -8.65 -7.00
C LEU A 465 -16.50 -9.84 -7.67
N ARG A 466 -17.03 -9.60 -8.87
CA ARG A 466 -17.54 -10.66 -9.73
C ARG A 466 -16.96 -10.58 -11.12
N VAL A 467 -16.70 -11.74 -11.70
CA VAL A 467 -16.32 -11.88 -13.10
C VAL A 467 -17.29 -12.83 -13.77
N TRP A 468 -17.83 -12.37 -14.88
CA TRP A 468 -18.73 -13.18 -15.71
C TRP A 468 -18.07 -13.50 -17.05
N ARG A 469 -18.28 -14.75 -17.52
CA ARG A 469 -18.06 -15.10 -18.90
C ARG A 469 -19.28 -14.64 -19.70
N ILE A 470 -19.07 -13.79 -20.73
CA ILE A 470 -20.18 -13.16 -21.45
C ILE A 470 -20.96 -14.15 -22.30
N ALA A 471 -20.32 -15.21 -22.81
CA ALA A 471 -20.93 -16.19 -23.73
C ALA A 471 -22.13 -16.92 -23.10
N ASP A 472 -22.00 -17.32 -21.84
CA ASP A 472 -23.00 -18.12 -21.11
C ASP A 472 -23.49 -17.43 -19.83
N GLN A 473 -23.04 -16.21 -19.57
CA GLN A 473 -23.34 -15.41 -18.39
C GLN A 473 -22.93 -16.07 -17.05
N SER A 474 -22.09 -17.10 -17.10
CA SER A 474 -21.63 -17.80 -15.91
C SER A 474 -20.68 -16.94 -15.10
N VAL A 475 -20.80 -17.00 -13.75
CA VAL A 475 -19.86 -16.39 -12.83
C VAL A 475 -18.64 -17.29 -12.73
N VAL A 476 -17.48 -16.81 -13.19
CA VAL A 476 -16.21 -17.56 -13.15
C VAL A 476 -15.35 -17.18 -11.94
N LEU A 477 -15.61 -16.01 -11.35
CA LEU A 477 -14.99 -15.57 -10.11
C LEU A 477 -16.01 -14.77 -9.29
N HIS A 478 -16.18 -15.15 -8.03
CA HIS A 478 -16.95 -14.37 -7.05
C HIS A 478 -16.17 -14.29 -5.74
N ARG A 479 -15.95 -13.09 -5.27
CA ARG A 479 -15.29 -12.83 -4.01
C ARG A 479 -16.03 -11.78 -3.22
N GLU A 480 -16.38 -12.10 -1.98
CA GLU A 480 -16.89 -11.13 -1.01
C GLU A 480 -15.71 -10.56 -0.20
N PHE A 481 -15.76 -9.27 0.07
CA PHE A 481 -14.77 -8.58 0.90
C PHE A 481 -15.33 -8.42 2.31
N SER A 482 -14.56 -8.83 3.32
CA SER A 482 -14.95 -8.76 4.74
C SER A 482 -14.00 -7.86 5.55
N GLY A 483 -14.52 -7.15 6.54
CA GLY A 483 -13.75 -6.35 7.49
C GLY A 483 -12.92 -5.23 6.84
N GLN A 484 -11.62 -5.23 7.04
CA GLN A 484 -10.69 -4.22 6.47
C GLN A 484 -10.57 -4.27 4.95
N GLU A 485 -10.92 -5.37 4.31
CA GLU A 485 -10.98 -5.47 2.85
C GLU A 485 -12.17 -4.69 2.28
N SER A 486 -13.28 -4.58 3.02
CA SER A 486 -14.48 -3.84 2.63
C SER A 486 -14.28 -2.38 2.93
N VAL A 487 -13.54 -1.66 2.40
CA VAL A 487 -13.25 -0.33 2.49
C VAL A 487 -13.83 0.82 3.05
N ASP A 488 -13.12 1.57 3.66
CA ASP A 488 -13.19 2.99 4.02
C ASP A 488 -13.53 3.86 2.81
N GLY A 489 -14.75 4.34 2.79
CA GLY A 489 -15.43 5.01 1.68
C GLY A 489 -15.05 6.45 1.42
N LEU A 490 -13.80 6.81 1.47
CA LEU A 490 -13.38 8.18 1.17
C LEU A 490 -12.17 8.17 0.23
N GLY A 491 -12.44 8.30 -1.07
CA GLY A 491 -11.45 8.56 -2.11
C GLY A 491 -11.48 7.56 -3.26
N ALA A 492 -12.40 7.75 -4.20
CA ALA A 492 -12.45 7.00 -5.47
C ALA A 492 -11.28 7.32 -6.42
N GLN A 493 -10.30 8.11 -6.00
CA GLN A 493 -9.15 8.46 -6.81
C GLN A 493 -8.12 7.33 -6.80
N GLY A 494 -7.63 6.95 -7.98
CA GLY A 494 -6.57 5.95 -8.14
C GLY A 494 -7.01 4.50 -8.04
N MET A 495 -8.28 4.17 -8.30
CA MET A 495 -8.74 2.79 -8.40
C MET A 495 -8.95 2.40 -9.85
N ARG A 496 -8.32 1.29 -10.28
CA ARG A 496 -8.48 0.74 -11.63
C ARG A 496 -8.64 -0.76 -11.59
N LEU A 497 -9.57 -1.27 -12.39
CA LEU A 497 -9.86 -2.68 -12.56
C LEU A 497 -9.59 -3.08 -14.01
N LEU A 498 -8.86 -4.15 -14.22
CA LEU A 498 -8.62 -4.74 -15.53
C LEU A 498 -8.97 -6.22 -15.47
N CYS A 499 -9.65 -6.70 -16.50
CA CYS A 499 -9.94 -8.11 -16.69
C CYS A 499 -9.13 -8.65 -17.86
N THR A 500 -8.51 -9.82 -17.71
CA THR A 500 -7.76 -10.49 -18.78
C THR A 500 -8.64 -11.42 -19.60
N ASP A 501 -8.12 -11.92 -20.72
CA ASP A 501 -8.82 -12.88 -21.59
C ASP A 501 -8.91 -14.30 -21.00
N GLU A 502 -8.25 -14.56 -19.88
CA GLU A 502 -8.39 -15.77 -19.07
C GLU A 502 -9.38 -15.58 -17.90
N GLY A 503 -10.02 -14.40 -17.79
CA GLY A 503 -10.96 -14.10 -16.72
C GLY A 503 -10.29 -13.75 -15.39
N ARG A 504 -8.98 -13.45 -15.40
CA ARG A 504 -8.25 -12.98 -14.22
C ARG A 504 -8.46 -11.49 -14.04
N VAL A 505 -8.35 -11.02 -12.79
CA VAL A 505 -8.54 -9.61 -12.46
C VAL A 505 -7.29 -9.03 -11.84
N LEU A 506 -6.84 -7.92 -12.42
CA LEU A 506 -5.87 -7.03 -11.82
C LEU A 506 -6.59 -5.82 -11.24
N TRP A 507 -6.25 -5.49 -10.02
CA TRP A 507 -6.88 -4.40 -9.29
C TRP A 507 -5.82 -3.48 -8.68
N LEU A 508 -5.82 -2.23 -9.10
CA LEU A 508 -5.08 -1.17 -8.45
C LEU A 508 -6.00 -0.52 -7.43
N ARG A 509 -5.60 -0.56 -6.17
CA ARG A 509 -6.36 0.01 -5.06
C ARG A 509 -5.41 0.72 -4.10
N ARG A 510 -5.62 2.00 -3.87
CA ARG A 510 -4.75 2.83 -3.00
C ARG A 510 -3.26 2.75 -3.35
N GLY A 511 -2.95 2.64 -4.63
CA GLY A 511 -1.58 2.49 -5.11
C GLY A 511 -1.02 1.06 -5.02
N LEU A 512 -1.75 0.08 -4.48
CA LEU A 512 -1.35 -1.31 -4.45
C LEU A 512 -1.93 -2.06 -5.65
N LEU A 513 -1.06 -2.64 -6.45
CA LEU A 513 -1.43 -3.49 -7.57
C LEU A 513 -1.55 -4.94 -7.11
N SER A 514 -2.71 -5.53 -7.36
CA SER A 514 -3.06 -6.87 -6.87
C SER A 514 -3.69 -7.72 -7.95
N GLN A 515 -3.42 -9.02 -7.94
CA GLN A 515 -4.19 -10.01 -8.69
C GLN A 515 -5.23 -10.64 -7.77
N VAL A 516 -6.48 -10.59 -8.19
CA VAL A 516 -7.58 -11.23 -7.46
C VAL A 516 -7.88 -12.59 -8.11
N THR A 517 -7.92 -13.62 -7.28
CA THR A 517 -8.22 -15.00 -7.68
C THR A 517 -9.38 -15.54 -6.81
N ASP A 518 -9.82 -16.74 -7.08
CA ASP A 518 -10.79 -17.52 -6.28
C ASP A 518 -10.26 -17.94 -4.90
N ARG A 519 -8.94 -17.80 -4.67
CA ARG A 519 -8.32 -18.11 -3.38
C ARG A 519 -8.65 -17.05 -2.35
N PRO A 520 -8.71 -17.38 -1.05
CA PRO A 520 -9.08 -16.44 0.01
C PRO A 520 -8.09 -15.25 0.14
N GLU A 521 -6.86 -15.41 -0.34
CA GLU A 521 -5.83 -14.36 -0.26
C GLU A 521 -5.76 -13.54 -1.56
N ILE A 522 -5.78 -12.21 -1.44
CA ILE A 522 -5.45 -11.30 -2.55
C ILE A 522 -3.95 -11.37 -2.77
N ARG A 523 -3.53 -11.70 -3.98
CA ARG A 523 -2.12 -11.68 -4.34
C ARG A 523 -1.71 -10.25 -4.69
N HIS A 524 -1.04 -9.58 -3.77
CA HIS A 524 -0.35 -8.34 -4.09
C HIS A 524 0.82 -8.65 -5.02
N LEU A 525 0.85 -8.00 -6.17
CA LEU A 525 1.91 -8.23 -7.16
C LEU A 525 3.21 -7.56 -6.75
N GLU A 526 3.10 -6.50 -5.96
CA GLU A 526 4.23 -5.82 -5.32
C GLU A 526 3.77 -5.14 -4.02
N GLN A 527 4.61 -5.19 -2.98
CA GLN A 527 4.24 -4.68 -1.65
C GLN A 527 4.65 -3.22 -1.41
N ALA A 528 5.54 -2.63 -2.21
CA ALA A 528 6.17 -1.35 -1.90
C ALA A 528 5.90 -0.20 -2.87
N GLY A 529 5.21 -0.44 -3.96
CA GLY A 529 4.92 0.63 -4.92
C GLY A 529 3.57 1.28 -4.64
N ARG A 530 3.53 2.60 -4.49
CA ARG A 530 2.28 3.35 -4.68
C ARG A 530 2.21 3.73 -6.15
N TYR A 531 1.36 3.02 -6.87
CA TYR A 531 1.16 3.28 -8.29
C TYR A 531 -0.05 4.17 -8.51
N ASP A 532 0.09 5.08 -9.48
CA ASP A 532 -1.01 5.91 -9.98
C ASP A 532 -1.85 5.14 -11.00
N ASP A 533 -1.18 4.33 -11.83
CA ASP A 533 -1.81 3.60 -12.91
C ASP A 533 -1.02 2.36 -13.32
N PHE A 534 -1.67 1.45 -14.05
CA PHE A 534 -1.05 0.27 -14.64
C PHE A 534 -1.69 -0.11 -15.96
N ALA A 535 -0.96 -0.85 -16.78
CA ALA A 535 -1.42 -1.41 -18.05
C ALA A 535 -0.86 -2.81 -18.28
N VAL A 536 -1.59 -3.61 -19.05
CA VAL A 536 -1.15 -4.90 -19.56
C VAL A 536 -0.96 -4.78 -21.07
N HIS A 537 0.15 -5.31 -21.57
CA HIS A 537 0.38 -5.39 -23.01
C HIS A 537 -0.69 -6.29 -23.68
N PRO A 538 -1.15 -5.98 -24.88
CA PRO A 538 -2.17 -6.78 -25.56
C PRO A 538 -1.85 -8.26 -25.70
N ASP A 539 -0.57 -8.60 -25.89
CA ASP A 539 -0.11 -9.99 -25.97
C ASP A 539 -0.15 -10.72 -24.61
N GLY A 540 -0.51 -10.01 -23.53
CA GLY A 540 -0.62 -10.56 -22.19
C GLY A 540 0.71 -10.92 -21.51
N ASN A 541 1.85 -10.57 -22.11
CA ASN A 541 3.18 -10.97 -21.64
C ASN A 541 3.93 -9.88 -20.84
N LEU A 542 3.44 -8.65 -20.84
CA LEU A 542 4.04 -7.54 -20.09
C LEU A 542 2.98 -6.82 -19.26
N LEU A 543 3.37 -6.46 -18.05
CA LEU A 543 2.63 -5.59 -17.15
C LEU A 543 3.50 -4.37 -16.85
N ALA A 544 2.95 -3.18 -16.92
CA ALA A 544 3.64 -1.96 -16.55
C ALA A 544 2.83 -1.16 -15.54
N ALA A 545 3.50 -0.49 -14.60
CA ALA A 545 2.89 0.42 -13.67
C ALA A 545 3.74 1.68 -13.50
N VAL A 546 3.08 2.81 -13.28
CA VAL A 546 3.71 4.12 -13.05
C VAL A 546 3.38 4.60 -11.65
N SER A 547 4.39 5.10 -10.93
CA SER A 547 4.22 5.65 -9.59
C SER A 547 4.23 7.18 -9.61
N ALA A 548 3.69 7.79 -8.55
CA ALA A 548 3.74 9.23 -8.30
C ALA A 548 5.18 9.77 -8.17
N THR A 549 6.16 8.88 -7.92
CA THR A 549 7.58 9.24 -7.73
C THR A 549 8.39 9.13 -9.01
N ASP A 550 7.76 9.23 -10.17
CA ASP A 550 8.40 9.20 -11.50
C ASP A 550 9.10 7.88 -11.86
N LEU A 551 8.72 6.78 -11.21
CA LEU A 551 9.22 5.46 -11.50
C LEU A 551 8.20 4.68 -12.35
N VAL A 552 8.66 4.12 -13.44
CA VAL A 552 7.92 3.16 -14.25
C VAL A 552 8.57 1.79 -14.05
N ARG A 553 7.74 0.80 -13.72
CA ARG A 553 8.16 -0.60 -13.61
C ARG A 553 7.48 -1.43 -14.67
N VAL A 554 8.24 -2.25 -15.34
CA VAL A 554 7.76 -3.17 -16.37
C VAL A 554 8.18 -4.59 -16.01
N TRP A 555 7.23 -5.48 -15.95
CA TRP A 555 7.44 -6.90 -15.64
C TRP A 555 7.07 -7.79 -16.83
N GLU A 556 7.82 -8.87 -17.00
CA GLU A 556 7.33 -10.01 -17.78
C GLU A 556 6.22 -10.69 -17.00
N TRP A 557 5.06 -10.81 -17.63
CA TRP A 557 3.89 -11.36 -16.98
C TRP A 557 3.34 -12.54 -17.75
N ASN A 558 3.35 -13.71 -17.12
CA ASN A 558 2.82 -14.95 -17.70
C ASN A 558 1.39 -15.22 -17.19
N GLY A 559 0.57 -14.17 -17.09
CA GLY A 559 -0.87 -14.19 -16.86
C GLY A 559 -1.34 -14.88 -15.58
#